data_80fe4af634f622c9cb34b774b9ee5e9f
#
_entry.id   80fe4af634f622c9cb34b774b9ee5e9f
#
_cell.length_a   1.000
_cell.length_b   1.000
_cell.length_c   1.000
_cell.angle_alpha   90.00
_cell.angle_beta   90.00
_cell.angle_gamma   90.00
#
_symmetry.space_group_name_H-M   'P 1'
#
loop_
_entity.id
_entity.type
_entity.pdbx_description
1 polymer ?
#
loop_
_entity_poly.entity_id
_entity_poly.type
_entity_poly.pdbx_seq_one_letter_code
_entity_poly.pdbx_strand_id
1 'polypeptide(L)'
;MKTLKNVLPKAAIIFLIFTLLCGVVYTGVVTGMAQLIFPDKANGSIIEIDGKKYGCELLGQQYTDEAHMWGRIMNIDVSTYQDENGTTLMYAAPSNLSPASAEYEALVAERVELLRAANPDMDETAIPVDLVTCSGSGLDPHISPAAAEFQVARIAKAAGRTETEVREIIQTCTDSKFLGVFGEESVNV
;
A
#
# COMPACT_ATOMS: atom_id res chain seq x y z
N MET A 1 42.60 -27.84 -6.08
CA MET A 1 42.03 -28.57 -4.91
C MET A 1 42.52 -28.08 -3.54
N LYS A 2 43.84 -27.76 -3.32
CA LYS A 2 44.36 -27.24 -2.03
C LYS A 2 43.68 -25.90 -1.62
N THR A 3 43.44 -25.01 -2.57
CA THR A 3 42.79 -23.68 -2.32
C THR A 3 41.36 -23.83 -1.82
N LEU A 4 40.55 -24.71 -2.43
CA LEU A 4 39.17 -24.92 -2.02
C LEU A 4 39.05 -25.50 -0.60
N LYS A 5 39.91 -26.46 -0.25
CA LYS A 5 39.98 -27.05 1.11
C LYS A 5 40.30 -26.02 2.20
N ASN A 6 41.06 -24.95 1.86
CA ASN A 6 41.39 -23.92 2.82
C ASN A 6 40.36 -22.77 2.87
N VAL A 7 39.63 -22.51 1.79
CA VAL A 7 38.67 -21.43 1.70
C VAL A 7 37.30 -21.88 2.26
N LEU A 8 36.86 -23.09 1.95
CA LEU A 8 35.55 -23.60 2.31
C LEU A 8 35.26 -23.56 3.83
N PRO A 9 36.16 -24.01 4.72
CA PRO A 9 35.90 -23.91 6.16
C PRO A 9 35.79 -22.47 6.66
N LYS A 10 36.63 -21.58 6.14
CA LYS A 10 36.60 -20.15 6.49
C LYS A 10 35.28 -19.49 6.04
N ALA A 11 34.87 -19.78 4.82
CA ALA A 11 33.57 -19.30 4.29
C ALA A 11 32.41 -19.83 5.12
N ALA A 12 32.39 -21.11 5.49
CA ALA A 12 31.39 -21.70 6.33
C ALA A 12 31.34 -21.05 7.73
N ILE A 13 32.49 -20.81 8.35
CA ILE A 13 32.53 -20.12 9.65
C ILE A 13 32.00 -18.70 9.55
N ILE A 14 32.41 -17.93 8.54
CA ILE A 14 31.92 -16.57 8.34
C ILE A 14 30.42 -16.57 8.07
N PHE A 15 29.93 -17.48 7.23
CA PHE A 15 28.51 -17.65 6.97
C PHE A 15 27.72 -17.93 8.26
N LEU A 16 28.19 -18.84 9.10
CA LEU A 16 27.56 -19.16 10.39
C LEU A 16 27.57 -17.95 11.34
N ILE A 17 28.68 -17.22 11.41
CA ILE A 17 28.77 -16.01 12.25
C ILE A 17 27.74 -14.97 11.78
N PHE A 18 27.65 -14.69 10.49
CA PHE A 18 26.68 -13.73 9.97
C PHE A 18 25.24 -14.24 10.10
N THR A 19 25.00 -15.52 9.96
CA THR A 19 23.68 -16.11 10.20
C THR A 19 23.23 -15.90 11.65
N LEU A 20 24.09 -16.15 12.63
CA LEU A 20 23.79 -15.87 14.03
C LEU A 20 23.63 -14.36 14.30
N LEU A 21 24.57 -13.57 13.80
CA LEU A 21 24.55 -12.12 14.04
C LEU A 21 23.33 -11.45 13.41
N CYS A 22 23.06 -11.70 12.15
CA CYS A 22 21.96 -11.07 11.42
C CYS A 22 20.62 -11.77 11.64
N GLY A 23 20.59 -13.10 11.65
CA GLY A 23 19.35 -13.88 11.76
C GLY A 23 18.80 -13.99 13.20
N VAL A 24 19.66 -13.96 14.21
CA VAL A 24 19.24 -14.14 15.60
C VAL A 24 19.43 -12.86 16.41
N VAL A 25 20.68 -12.38 16.52
CA VAL A 25 20.99 -11.26 17.43
C VAL A 25 20.33 -9.96 16.94
N TYR A 26 20.62 -9.57 15.71
CA TYR A 26 20.05 -8.34 15.13
C TYR A 26 18.53 -8.40 15.07
N THR A 27 17.97 -9.47 14.54
CA THR A 27 16.51 -9.64 14.44
C THR A 27 15.85 -9.62 15.83
N GLY A 28 16.42 -10.34 16.81
CA GLY A 28 15.89 -10.35 18.16
C GLY A 28 15.93 -8.97 18.85
N VAL A 29 17.03 -8.24 18.68
CA VAL A 29 17.17 -6.88 19.25
C VAL A 29 16.17 -5.92 18.58
N VAL A 30 16.10 -5.91 17.25
CA VAL A 30 15.18 -5.00 16.53
C VAL A 30 13.73 -5.32 16.85
N THR A 31 13.36 -6.61 16.89
CA THR A 31 11.99 -7.02 17.25
C THR A 31 11.66 -6.62 18.70
N GLY A 32 12.56 -6.86 19.64
CA GLY A 32 12.36 -6.46 21.04
C GLY A 32 12.21 -4.95 21.20
N MET A 33 13.05 -4.16 20.53
CA MET A 33 12.93 -2.71 20.56
C MET A 33 11.63 -2.23 19.90
N ALA A 34 11.25 -2.79 18.75
CA ALA A 34 10.01 -2.43 18.06
C ALA A 34 8.78 -2.71 18.94
N GLN A 35 8.73 -3.87 19.60
CA GLN A 35 7.65 -4.23 20.52
C GLN A 35 7.58 -3.33 21.76
N LEU A 36 8.71 -2.81 22.23
CA LEU A 36 8.74 -1.91 23.39
C LEU A 36 8.37 -0.45 23.03
N ILE A 37 8.80 0.02 21.86
CA ILE A 37 8.67 1.43 21.48
C ILE A 37 7.43 1.67 20.64
N PHE A 38 7.07 0.72 19.76
CA PHE A 38 5.98 0.85 18.78
C PHE A 38 5.12 -0.40 18.71
N PRO A 39 4.51 -0.89 19.83
CA PRO A 39 3.82 -2.17 19.86
C PRO A 39 2.70 -2.27 18.80
N ASP A 40 1.90 -1.22 18.61
CA ASP A 40 0.81 -1.22 17.65
C ASP A 40 1.33 -1.35 16.20
N LYS A 41 2.35 -0.58 15.84
CA LYS A 41 2.97 -0.65 14.50
C LYS A 41 3.70 -1.98 14.28
N ALA A 42 4.38 -2.49 15.30
CA ALA A 42 5.08 -3.78 15.24
C ALA A 42 4.12 -4.96 15.06
N ASN A 43 2.86 -4.81 15.47
CA ASN A 43 1.80 -5.82 15.34
C ASN A 43 0.82 -5.55 14.19
N GLY A 44 1.14 -4.60 13.30
CA GLY A 44 0.45 -4.39 12.03
C GLY A 44 -0.60 -3.30 12.03
N SER A 45 -0.59 -2.35 12.98
CA SER A 45 -1.52 -1.20 13.02
C SER A 45 -2.98 -1.62 12.80
N ILE A 46 -3.43 -2.64 13.53
CA ILE A 46 -4.77 -3.19 13.37
C ILE A 46 -5.80 -2.23 13.95
N ILE A 47 -6.80 -1.88 13.14
CA ILE A 47 -7.95 -1.06 13.55
C ILE A 47 -8.94 -1.95 14.30
N GLU A 48 -9.08 -1.68 15.60
CA GLU A 48 -10.00 -2.42 16.46
C GLU A 48 -11.00 -1.46 17.12
N ILE A 49 -12.30 -1.74 16.98
CA ILE A 49 -13.39 -0.96 17.57
C ILE A 49 -14.28 -1.95 18.33
N ASP A 50 -14.53 -1.68 19.62
CA ASP A 50 -15.34 -2.52 20.50
C ASP A 50 -14.94 -4.00 20.51
N GLY A 51 -13.62 -4.29 20.48
CA GLY A 51 -13.08 -5.65 20.48
C GLY A 51 -13.18 -6.40 19.16
N LYS A 52 -13.64 -5.74 18.10
CA LYS A 52 -13.73 -6.30 16.74
C LYS A 52 -12.70 -5.68 15.82
N LYS A 53 -11.93 -6.51 15.13
CA LYS A 53 -10.94 -6.09 14.13
C LYS A 53 -11.64 -5.79 12.81
N TYR A 54 -11.40 -4.61 12.27
CA TYR A 54 -12.01 -4.13 11.02
C TYR A 54 -11.03 -4.12 9.85
N GLY A 55 -9.76 -3.90 10.12
CA GLY A 55 -8.75 -3.82 9.07
C GLY A 55 -7.38 -3.45 9.62
N CYS A 56 -6.51 -3.03 8.74
CA CYS A 56 -5.18 -2.53 9.05
C CYS A 56 -5.01 -1.16 8.40
N GLU A 57 -4.53 -0.19 9.15
CA GLU A 57 -4.27 1.18 8.67
C GLU A 57 -3.34 1.25 7.45
N LEU A 58 -2.45 0.26 7.33
CA LEU A 58 -1.42 0.20 6.28
C LEU A 58 -1.80 -0.69 5.09
N LEU A 59 -3.03 -1.19 5.05
CA LEU A 59 -3.55 -1.99 3.94
C LEU A 59 -4.77 -1.32 3.33
N GLY A 60 -4.67 -0.96 2.05
CA GLY A 60 -5.76 -0.37 1.31
C GLY A 60 -6.97 -1.29 1.21
N GLN A 61 -8.14 -0.68 1.09
CA GLN A 61 -9.39 -1.34 0.77
C GLN A 61 -9.89 -0.83 -0.58
N GLN A 62 -10.50 -1.71 -1.36
CA GLN A 62 -11.01 -1.32 -2.66
C GLN A 62 -12.45 -0.82 -2.55
N TYR A 63 -12.63 0.46 -2.81
CA TYR A 63 -13.95 1.07 -2.98
C TYR A 63 -14.23 1.27 -4.46
N THR A 64 -15.50 1.06 -4.86
CA THR A 64 -15.94 1.19 -6.25
C THR A 64 -17.21 2.01 -6.39
N ASP A 65 -17.86 2.39 -5.29
CA ASP A 65 -19.04 3.22 -5.29
C ASP A 65 -18.69 4.72 -5.34
N GLU A 66 -19.69 5.53 -5.68
CA GLU A 66 -19.49 6.96 -5.91
C GLU A 66 -19.25 7.78 -4.63
N ALA A 67 -19.70 7.29 -3.48
CA ALA A 67 -19.65 8.03 -2.22
C ALA A 67 -18.32 7.88 -1.46
N HIS A 68 -17.49 6.91 -1.84
CA HIS A 68 -16.20 6.67 -1.20
C HIS A 68 -15.02 7.16 -2.04
N MET A 69 -13.90 7.45 -1.35
CA MET A 69 -12.64 7.75 -2.00
C MET A 69 -12.09 6.49 -2.66
N TRP A 70 -11.70 6.57 -3.92
CA TRP A 70 -11.03 5.48 -4.62
C TRP A 70 -9.53 5.60 -4.44
N GLY A 71 -8.92 4.51 -4.00
CA GLY A 71 -7.48 4.39 -3.85
C GLY A 71 -6.78 4.00 -5.16
N ARG A 72 -5.54 3.57 -5.02
CA ARG A 72 -4.73 2.99 -6.10
C ARG A 72 -5.36 1.70 -6.62
N ILE A 73 -4.98 1.30 -7.84
CA ILE A 73 -5.36 -0.02 -8.35
C ILE A 73 -4.77 -1.09 -7.45
N MET A 74 -5.63 -1.94 -6.90
CA MET A 74 -5.20 -3.10 -6.13
C MET A 74 -4.90 -4.27 -7.06
N ASN A 75 -3.81 -4.97 -6.76
CA ASN A 75 -3.44 -6.21 -7.44
C ASN A 75 -3.48 -7.35 -6.43
N ILE A 76 -4.65 -7.96 -6.30
CA ILE A 76 -4.94 -9.01 -5.32
C ILE A 76 -5.19 -10.31 -6.06
N ASP A 77 -4.42 -11.34 -5.74
CA ASP A 77 -4.67 -12.72 -6.18
C ASP A 77 -5.24 -13.52 -5.00
N VAL A 78 -6.42 -14.08 -5.21
CA VAL A 78 -7.12 -14.93 -4.25
C VAL A 78 -7.12 -16.40 -4.68
N SER A 79 -6.46 -16.73 -5.78
CA SER A 79 -6.52 -18.07 -6.39
C SER A 79 -5.32 -18.95 -6.04
N THR A 80 -4.17 -18.34 -5.74
CA THR A 80 -2.88 -19.04 -5.70
C THR A 80 -2.57 -19.67 -4.33
N TYR A 81 -3.03 -19.06 -3.24
CA TYR A 81 -2.67 -19.49 -1.88
C TYR A 81 -3.89 -19.95 -1.11
N GLN A 82 -3.72 -21.05 -0.39
CA GLN A 82 -4.69 -21.58 0.56
C GLN A 82 -3.97 -21.95 1.85
N ASP A 83 -4.67 -21.84 2.99
CA ASP A 83 -4.19 -22.36 4.25
C ASP A 83 -4.29 -23.91 4.30
N GLU A 84 -3.85 -24.51 5.40
CA GLU A 84 -3.90 -25.95 5.62
C GLU A 84 -5.33 -26.53 5.64
N ASN A 85 -6.36 -25.69 5.79
CA ASN A 85 -7.78 -26.04 5.79
C ASN A 85 -8.43 -25.81 4.43
N GLY A 86 -7.69 -25.35 3.43
CA GLY A 86 -8.20 -24.99 2.10
C GLY A 86 -8.88 -23.63 2.04
N THR A 87 -8.74 -22.79 3.06
CA THR A 87 -9.26 -21.42 3.05
C THR A 87 -8.38 -20.56 2.15
N THR A 88 -9.00 -19.84 1.22
CA THR A 88 -8.29 -18.95 0.30
C THR A 88 -7.60 -17.82 1.06
N LEU A 89 -6.30 -17.65 0.84
CA LEU A 89 -5.50 -16.56 1.37
C LEU A 89 -5.33 -15.49 0.30
N MET A 90 -5.46 -14.23 0.71
CA MET A 90 -5.15 -13.10 -0.16
C MET A 90 -3.64 -12.97 -0.34
N TYR A 91 -3.22 -12.82 -1.60
CA TYR A 91 -1.86 -12.42 -1.96
C TYR A 91 -1.92 -11.11 -2.73
N ALA A 92 -1.06 -10.18 -2.40
CA ALA A 92 -0.92 -8.93 -3.12
C ALA A 92 0.53 -8.74 -3.55
N ALA A 93 0.71 -8.22 -4.76
CA ALA A 93 2.02 -7.95 -5.34
C ALA A 93 1.92 -6.80 -6.35
N PRO A 94 3.05 -6.21 -6.77
CA PRO A 94 3.06 -5.29 -7.91
C PRO A 94 2.60 -6.02 -9.18
N SER A 95 2.09 -5.27 -10.15
CA SER A 95 1.66 -5.84 -11.45
C SER A 95 2.81 -6.51 -12.21
N ASN A 96 4.06 -6.09 -11.97
CA ASN A 96 5.26 -6.50 -12.70
C ASN A 96 5.20 -6.29 -14.22
N LEU A 97 4.23 -5.49 -14.69
CA LEU A 97 4.07 -5.17 -16.10
C LEU A 97 5.09 -4.10 -16.53
N SER A 98 5.62 -4.26 -17.72
CA SER A 98 6.46 -3.23 -18.34
C SER A 98 5.59 -2.04 -18.75
N PRO A 99 6.00 -0.78 -18.44
CA PRO A 99 5.29 0.40 -18.93
C PRO A 99 5.17 0.51 -20.47
N ALA A 100 6.00 -0.24 -21.20
CA ALA A 100 5.97 -0.32 -22.66
C ALA A 100 5.16 -1.52 -23.19
N SER A 101 4.50 -2.28 -22.34
CA SER A 101 3.69 -3.42 -22.77
C SER A 101 2.26 -2.99 -23.12
N ALA A 102 1.69 -3.61 -24.16
CA ALA A 102 0.30 -3.37 -24.56
C ALA A 102 -0.70 -3.74 -23.44
N GLU A 103 -0.36 -4.70 -22.60
CA GLU A 103 -1.16 -5.09 -21.43
C GLU A 103 -1.23 -3.98 -20.38
N TYR A 104 -0.09 -3.33 -20.08
CA TYR A 104 -0.06 -2.19 -19.17
C TYR A 104 -0.84 -1.00 -19.73
N GLU A 105 -0.66 -0.70 -21.03
CA GLU A 105 -1.39 0.37 -21.71
C GLU A 105 -2.90 0.15 -21.65
N ALA A 106 -3.36 -1.08 -21.88
CA ALA A 106 -4.78 -1.43 -21.80
C ALA A 106 -5.35 -1.28 -20.39
N LEU A 107 -4.63 -1.71 -19.36
CA LEU A 107 -5.05 -1.52 -17.96
C LEU A 107 -5.17 -0.04 -17.57
N VAL A 108 -4.20 0.76 -17.97
CA VAL A 108 -4.23 2.21 -17.72
C VAL A 108 -5.40 2.86 -18.45
N ALA A 109 -5.63 2.50 -19.72
CA ALA A 109 -6.74 3.02 -20.52
C ALA A 109 -8.09 2.70 -19.89
N GLU A 110 -8.33 1.45 -19.47
CA GLU A 110 -9.55 1.02 -18.79
C GLU A 110 -9.78 1.84 -17.51
N ARG A 111 -8.74 2.03 -16.71
CA ARG A 111 -8.84 2.81 -15.46
C ARG A 111 -9.10 4.28 -15.71
N VAL A 112 -8.51 4.86 -16.77
CA VAL A 112 -8.77 6.23 -17.20
C VAL A 112 -10.25 6.41 -17.58
N GLU A 113 -10.82 5.49 -18.35
CA GLU A 113 -12.25 5.53 -18.74
C GLU A 113 -13.15 5.48 -17.51
N LEU A 114 -12.89 4.56 -16.55
CA LEU A 114 -13.65 4.47 -15.31
C LEU A 114 -13.59 5.76 -14.48
N LEU A 115 -12.41 6.34 -14.33
CA LEU A 115 -12.23 7.59 -13.57
C LEU A 115 -12.90 8.78 -14.23
N ARG A 116 -12.85 8.89 -15.55
CA ARG A 116 -13.56 9.94 -16.32
C ARG A 116 -15.06 9.81 -16.19
N ALA A 117 -15.59 8.59 -16.36
CA ALA A 117 -17.01 8.32 -16.22
C ALA A 117 -17.54 8.67 -14.81
N ALA A 118 -16.74 8.36 -13.77
CA ALA A 118 -17.10 8.65 -12.40
C ALA A 118 -16.95 10.14 -12.01
N ASN A 119 -16.03 10.88 -12.65
CA ASN A 119 -15.72 12.27 -12.32
C ASN A 119 -15.89 13.20 -13.54
N PRO A 120 -17.10 13.36 -14.09
CA PRO A 120 -17.33 14.14 -15.32
C PRO A 120 -16.97 15.62 -15.18
N ASP A 121 -17.06 16.17 -13.98
CA ASP A 121 -16.68 17.57 -13.70
C ASP A 121 -15.17 17.82 -13.80
N MET A 122 -14.35 16.74 -13.88
CA MET A 122 -12.89 16.77 -13.97
C MET A 122 -12.38 16.35 -15.35
N ASP A 123 -13.20 16.39 -16.38
CA ASP A 123 -12.87 15.87 -17.73
C ASP A 123 -11.63 16.52 -18.36
N GLU A 124 -11.48 17.83 -18.21
CA GLU A 124 -10.32 18.59 -18.70
C GLU A 124 -9.08 18.49 -17.79
N THR A 125 -9.22 17.90 -16.59
CA THR A 125 -8.14 17.83 -15.62
C THR A 125 -7.29 16.58 -15.84
N ALA A 126 -5.96 16.72 -15.74
CA ALA A 126 -5.06 15.57 -15.79
C ALA A 126 -5.34 14.62 -14.62
N ILE A 127 -5.52 13.33 -14.92
CA ILE A 127 -5.72 12.32 -13.88
C ILE A 127 -4.38 12.06 -13.17
N PRO A 128 -4.33 12.16 -11.83
CA PRO A 128 -3.14 11.80 -11.07
C PRO A 128 -2.72 10.36 -11.31
N VAL A 129 -1.42 10.13 -11.46
CA VAL A 129 -0.86 8.82 -11.87
C VAL A 129 -1.14 7.70 -10.90
N ASP A 130 -1.22 8.01 -9.62
CA ASP A 130 -1.52 7.05 -8.55
C ASP A 130 -2.95 6.49 -8.62
N LEU A 131 -3.88 7.17 -9.27
CA LEU A 131 -5.23 6.64 -9.52
C LEU A 131 -5.29 5.63 -10.66
N VAL A 132 -4.29 5.61 -11.54
CA VAL A 132 -4.26 4.74 -12.74
C VAL A 132 -3.16 3.70 -12.71
N THR A 133 -2.39 3.62 -11.62
CA THR A 133 -1.28 2.68 -11.46
C THR A 133 -1.39 1.85 -10.19
N CYS A 134 -0.92 0.61 -10.26
CA CYS A 134 -0.74 -0.25 -9.10
C CYS A 134 0.47 0.20 -8.26
N SER A 135 0.42 -0.03 -6.96
CA SER A 135 1.56 0.19 -6.06
C SER A 135 2.56 -0.97 -6.08
N GLY A 136 3.72 -0.76 -5.45
CA GLY A 136 4.72 -1.81 -5.24
C GLY A 136 4.26 -2.93 -4.30
N SER A 137 3.32 -2.68 -3.41
CA SER A 137 2.71 -3.71 -2.53
C SER A 137 1.46 -4.35 -3.15
N GLY A 138 0.80 -3.68 -4.09
CA GLY A 138 -0.52 -4.06 -4.59
C GLY A 138 -1.67 -3.74 -3.62
N LEU A 139 -1.39 -3.21 -2.43
CA LEU A 139 -2.36 -2.89 -1.37
C LEU A 139 -2.05 -1.57 -0.66
N ASP A 140 -1.39 -0.63 -1.31
CA ASP A 140 -1.06 0.67 -0.73
C ASP A 140 -2.34 1.47 -0.42
N PRO A 141 -2.58 1.87 0.84
CA PRO A 141 -3.74 2.67 1.21
C PRO A 141 -3.59 4.15 0.86
N HIS A 142 -2.41 4.59 0.43
CA HIS A 142 -2.12 6.01 0.24
C HIS A 142 -2.25 6.47 -1.19
N ILE A 143 -2.84 7.65 -1.35
CA ILE A 143 -2.89 8.40 -2.59
C ILE A 143 -2.31 9.80 -2.38
N SER A 144 -1.97 10.50 -3.46
CA SER A 144 -1.54 11.89 -3.39
C SER A 144 -2.68 12.83 -3.02
N PRO A 145 -2.40 14.01 -2.41
CA PRO A 145 -3.43 15.04 -2.21
C PRO A 145 -4.11 15.46 -3.52
N ALA A 146 -3.39 15.44 -4.65
CA ALA A 146 -3.96 15.72 -5.96
C ALA A 146 -4.98 14.64 -6.39
N ALA A 147 -4.71 13.38 -6.09
CA ALA A 147 -5.63 12.27 -6.35
C ALA A 147 -6.88 12.31 -5.48
N ALA A 148 -6.74 12.75 -4.23
CA ALA A 148 -7.88 12.98 -3.35
C ALA A 148 -8.73 14.16 -3.85
N GLU A 149 -8.11 15.31 -4.18
CA GLU A 149 -8.82 16.50 -4.69
C GLU A 149 -9.55 16.22 -6.00
N PHE A 150 -9.00 15.40 -6.89
CA PHE A 150 -9.64 14.98 -8.16
C PHE A 150 -11.02 14.35 -7.93
N GLN A 151 -11.29 13.76 -6.78
CA GLN A 151 -12.51 13.03 -6.48
C GLN A 151 -13.52 13.79 -5.60
N VAL A 152 -13.16 14.99 -5.12
CA VAL A 152 -13.96 15.75 -4.13
C VAL A 152 -15.38 16.03 -4.63
N ALA A 153 -15.54 16.51 -5.85
CA ALA A 153 -16.86 16.89 -6.39
C ALA A 153 -17.80 15.66 -6.48
N ARG A 154 -17.29 14.52 -6.95
CA ARG A 154 -18.05 13.26 -7.01
C ARG A 154 -18.52 12.83 -5.64
N ILE A 155 -17.59 12.76 -4.67
CA ILE A 155 -17.90 12.30 -3.30
C ILE A 155 -18.89 13.24 -2.62
N ALA A 156 -18.68 14.55 -2.73
CA ALA A 156 -19.58 15.55 -2.15
C ALA A 156 -21.00 15.36 -2.65
N LYS A 157 -21.16 15.22 -3.96
CA LYS A 157 -22.46 14.99 -4.61
C LYS A 157 -23.11 13.67 -4.18
N ALA A 158 -22.37 12.58 -4.20
CA ALA A 158 -22.90 11.25 -3.88
C ALA A 158 -23.22 11.09 -2.37
N ALA A 159 -22.41 11.67 -1.49
CA ALA A 159 -22.61 11.61 -0.05
C ALA A 159 -23.58 12.70 0.49
N GLY A 160 -24.06 13.61 -0.36
CA GLY A 160 -24.91 14.72 0.07
C GLY A 160 -24.19 15.72 0.99
N ARG A 161 -22.89 15.91 0.81
CA ARG A 161 -22.04 16.83 1.57
C ARG A 161 -21.57 17.99 0.71
N THR A 162 -21.03 19.01 1.36
CA THR A 162 -20.31 20.07 0.66
C THR A 162 -18.89 19.62 0.32
N GLU A 163 -18.31 20.17 -0.73
CA GLU A 163 -16.91 19.92 -1.08
C GLU A 163 -15.95 20.36 0.05
N THR A 164 -16.33 21.41 0.81
CA THR A 164 -15.55 21.86 1.97
C THR A 164 -15.48 20.79 3.04
N GLU A 165 -16.62 20.18 3.40
CA GLU A 165 -16.64 19.08 4.37
C GLU A 165 -15.81 17.87 3.91
N VAL A 166 -15.84 17.55 2.61
CA VAL A 166 -15.02 16.46 2.06
C VAL A 166 -13.51 16.81 2.17
N ARG A 167 -13.11 18.05 1.84
CA ARG A 167 -11.72 18.49 1.99
C ARG A 167 -11.25 18.50 3.45
N GLU A 168 -12.11 18.85 4.38
CA GLU A 168 -11.79 18.77 5.81
C GLU A 168 -11.51 17.33 6.25
N ILE A 169 -12.30 16.36 5.77
CA ILE A 169 -12.04 14.94 6.04
C ILE A 169 -10.71 14.50 5.41
N ILE A 170 -10.46 14.85 4.14
CA ILE A 170 -9.18 14.56 3.47
C ILE A 170 -8.01 15.09 4.29
N GLN A 171 -8.12 16.32 4.81
CA GLN A 171 -7.07 16.91 5.62
C GLN A 171 -6.80 16.15 6.92
N THR A 172 -7.82 15.57 7.55
CA THR A 172 -7.63 14.73 8.76
C THR A 172 -6.96 13.39 8.45
N CYS A 173 -7.08 12.90 7.22
CA CYS A 173 -6.47 11.67 6.74
C CYS A 173 -5.14 11.89 5.99
N THR A 174 -4.62 13.13 6.01
CA THR A 174 -3.39 13.50 5.32
C THR A 174 -2.20 13.46 6.25
N ASP A 175 -1.24 12.60 5.93
CA ASP A 175 0.07 12.59 6.57
C ASP A 175 0.97 13.63 5.93
N SER A 176 1.53 14.51 6.74
CA SER A 176 2.49 15.51 6.28
C SER A 176 3.92 14.96 6.25
N LYS A 177 4.81 15.67 5.55
CA LYS A 177 6.24 15.33 5.49
C LYS A 177 6.85 15.28 6.89
N PHE A 178 7.59 14.22 7.17
CA PHE A 178 8.32 14.10 8.43
C PHE A 178 9.32 15.24 8.59
N LEU A 179 9.24 15.99 9.69
CA LEU A 179 9.97 17.24 9.96
C LEU A 179 9.79 18.32 8.88
N GLY A 180 8.74 18.25 8.06
CA GLY A 180 8.48 19.18 6.97
C GLY A 180 9.39 19.02 5.74
N VAL A 181 10.30 18.05 5.72
CA VAL A 181 11.33 17.88 4.68
C VAL A 181 11.38 16.47 4.11
N PHE A 182 11.17 15.45 4.91
CA PHE A 182 11.32 14.05 4.50
C PHE A 182 9.99 13.42 4.11
N GLY A 183 9.99 12.73 2.98
CA GLY A 183 8.81 12.07 2.41
C GLY A 183 7.95 13.00 1.55
N GLU A 184 6.82 12.52 1.16
CA GLU A 184 5.77 13.26 0.43
C GLU A 184 4.49 13.26 1.27
N GLU A 185 3.64 14.26 1.05
CA GLU A 185 2.30 14.28 1.64
C GLU A 185 1.45 13.19 1.01
N SER A 186 0.72 12.44 1.83
CA SER A 186 -0.13 11.35 1.37
C SER A 186 -1.43 11.30 2.15
N VAL A 187 -2.50 10.88 1.48
CA VAL A 187 -3.85 10.71 2.06
C VAL A 187 -4.11 9.23 2.21
N ASN A 188 -4.43 8.80 3.43
CA ASN A 188 -4.85 7.42 3.71
C ASN A 188 -6.33 7.25 3.34
N VAL A 189 -6.67 6.17 2.58
CA VAL A 189 -8.01 5.90 2.01
C VAL A 189 -8.62 4.68 2.65
#